data_178eeed462a42fef30853546985e6560
#
_entry.id   178eeed462a42fef30853546985e6560
#
_cell.length_a   1.000
_cell.length_b   1.000
_cell.length_c   1.000
_cell.angle_alpha   90.00
_cell.angle_beta   90.00
_cell.angle_gamma   90.00
#
_symmetry.space_group_name_H-M   'P 1'
#
loop_
_entity.id
_entity.type
_entity.pdbx_description
1 polymer ?
#
loop_
_entity_poly.entity_id
_entity_poly.type
_entity_poly.pdbx_seq_one_letter_code
_entity_poly.pdbx_strand_id
1 'polypeptide(L)'
;CLVLAFVLSVSQFIFPIFASNSNFKQLHLITLRMSLLNAICVLLSFMSLVWAFIVSDFSVALVAEHSHSSKPMIYKISGTWGNHEGSLLMWILILSIFGAGLALTQKTMPISQKSLILGIQGSIGSAFLAFCLFTSNPFERLSNIPLDGNGLNPVLQDIGLALHPPTLYVGYVGLSLAFSFAVAALLTNTFDK
;
A
#
# COMPACT_ATOMS: atom_id res chain seq x y z
N CYS A 1 2.86 8.26 -9.30
CA CYS A 1 1.97 8.07 -8.13
C CYS A 1 2.75 7.55 -6.91
N LEU A 2 3.62 6.50 -7.01
CA LEU A 2 4.34 5.94 -5.84
C LEU A 2 5.21 6.95 -5.11
N VAL A 3 5.98 7.79 -5.82
CA VAL A 3 6.81 8.84 -5.19
C VAL A 3 5.94 9.83 -4.41
N LEU A 4 4.79 10.21 -4.96
CA LEU A 4 3.84 11.08 -4.25
C LEU A 4 3.26 10.37 -3.03
N ALA A 5 2.91 9.09 -3.13
CA ALA A 5 2.45 8.30 -2.00
C ALA A 5 3.50 8.25 -0.88
N PHE A 6 4.77 8.08 -1.22
CA PHE A 6 5.86 8.11 -0.26
C PHE A 6 5.94 9.45 0.47
N VAL A 7 5.94 10.57 -0.26
CA VAL A 7 5.96 11.93 0.34
C VAL A 7 4.74 12.15 1.25
N LEU A 8 3.55 11.73 0.81
CA LEU A 8 2.33 11.82 1.61
C LEU A 8 2.42 10.98 2.89
N SER A 9 2.98 9.77 2.80
CA SER A 9 3.14 8.86 3.94
C SER A 9 4.13 9.41 4.97
N VAL A 10 5.26 9.94 4.52
CA VAL A 10 6.24 10.64 5.39
C VAL A 10 5.61 11.86 6.05
N SER A 11 4.88 12.67 5.30
CA SER A 11 4.19 13.85 5.84
C SER A 11 3.10 13.46 6.84
N GLN A 12 2.38 12.38 6.58
CA GLN A 12 1.38 11.81 7.48
C GLN A 12 2.00 11.37 8.82
N PHE A 13 3.22 10.85 8.81
CA PHE A 13 3.97 10.52 10.03
C PHE A 13 4.42 11.76 10.79
N ILE A 14 4.95 12.76 10.09
CA ILE A 14 5.60 13.94 10.71
C ILE A 14 4.56 14.90 11.33
N PHE A 15 3.44 15.16 10.66
CA PHE A 15 2.52 16.22 11.08
C PHE A 15 1.85 16.03 12.45
N PRO A 16 1.44 14.82 12.87
CA PRO A 16 0.90 14.63 14.22
C PRO A 16 1.90 14.95 15.33
N ILE A 17 3.19 14.72 15.09
CA ILE A 17 4.27 15.00 16.04
C ILE A 17 4.35 16.51 16.29
N PHE A 18 4.33 17.32 15.24
CA PHE A 18 4.32 18.78 15.37
C PHE A 18 3.00 19.34 15.91
N ALA A 19 1.88 18.69 15.59
CA ALA A 19 0.56 19.09 16.07
C ALA A 19 0.39 18.88 17.58
N SER A 20 1.11 17.92 18.17
CA SER A 20 1.07 17.63 19.61
C SER A 20 1.56 18.81 20.48
N ASN A 21 2.50 19.60 19.95
CA ASN A 21 3.13 20.72 20.67
C ASN A 21 2.41 22.07 20.48
N SER A 22 1.35 22.11 19.70
CA SER A 22 0.69 23.35 19.33
C SER A 22 -0.80 23.12 19.06
N ASN A 23 -1.64 24.12 19.39
CA ASN A 23 -3.11 24.08 19.17
C ASN A 23 -3.52 24.05 17.67
N PHE A 24 -2.72 23.44 16.79
CA PHE A 24 -2.96 23.39 15.36
C PHE A 24 -3.92 22.26 14.96
N LYS A 25 -5.20 22.45 15.23
CA LYS A 25 -6.28 21.57 14.73
C LYS A 25 -6.18 21.33 13.22
N GLN A 26 -5.66 22.28 12.46
CA GLN A 26 -5.47 22.18 11.03
C GLN A 26 -4.49 21.06 10.62
N LEU A 27 -3.38 20.86 11.37
CA LEU A 27 -2.41 19.79 11.06
C LEU A 27 -3.04 18.40 11.23
N HIS A 28 -3.91 18.21 12.22
CA HIS A 28 -4.65 16.96 12.39
C HIS A 28 -5.58 16.69 11.19
N LEU A 29 -6.29 17.72 10.70
CA LEU A 29 -7.14 17.59 9.51
C LEU A 29 -6.33 17.29 8.24
N ILE A 30 -5.16 17.92 8.11
CA ILE A 30 -4.25 17.66 6.99
C ILE A 30 -3.78 16.20 7.01
N THR A 31 -3.41 15.66 8.17
CA THR A 31 -3.01 14.24 8.31
C THR A 31 -4.09 13.29 7.81
N LEU A 32 -5.36 13.52 8.15
CA LEU A 32 -6.47 12.71 7.67
C LEU A 32 -6.59 12.77 6.13
N ARG A 33 -6.49 13.98 5.56
CA ARG A 33 -6.54 14.17 4.10
C ARG A 33 -5.37 13.51 3.39
N MET A 34 -4.17 13.55 3.98
CA MET A 34 -2.98 12.89 3.43
C MET A 34 -3.14 11.37 3.42
N SER A 35 -3.76 10.79 4.45
CA SER A 35 -4.06 9.35 4.45
C SER A 35 -4.99 8.96 3.30
N LEU A 36 -6.02 9.75 3.01
CA LEU A 36 -6.93 9.51 1.88
C LEU A 36 -6.21 9.65 0.53
N LEU A 37 -5.44 10.71 0.36
CA LEU A 37 -4.68 10.94 -0.87
C LEU A 37 -3.61 9.87 -1.09
N ASN A 38 -2.95 9.42 -0.02
CA ASN A 38 -2.00 8.32 -0.07
C ASN A 38 -2.67 7.03 -0.58
N ALA A 39 -3.82 6.67 -0.02
CA ALA A 39 -4.57 5.49 -0.47
C ALA A 39 -4.97 5.58 -1.96
N ILE A 40 -5.39 6.77 -2.42
CA ILE A 40 -5.70 6.99 -3.85
C ILE A 40 -4.44 6.83 -4.70
N CYS A 41 -3.30 7.40 -4.30
CA CYS A 41 -2.06 7.30 -5.07
C CYS A 41 -1.55 5.86 -5.15
N VAL A 42 -1.62 5.10 -4.06
CA VAL A 42 -1.22 3.68 -4.03
C VAL A 42 -2.19 2.84 -4.86
N LEU A 43 -3.51 3.09 -4.75
CA LEU A 43 -4.51 2.40 -5.57
C LEU A 43 -4.28 2.63 -7.07
N LEU A 44 -4.05 3.87 -7.48
CA LEU A 44 -3.75 4.20 -8.89
C LEU A 44 -2.47 3.52 -9.36
N SER A 45 -1.45 3.45 -8.51
CA SER A 45 -0.21 2.73 -8.82
C SER A 45 -0.47 1.23 -8.99
N PHE A 46 -1.21 0.62 -8.07
CA PHE A 46 -1.54 -0.80 -8.15
C PHE A 46 -2.39 -1.11 -9.40
N MET A 47 -3.41 -0.29 -9.68
CA MET A 47 -4.25 -0.46 -10.87
C MET A 47 -3.46 -0.29 -12.17
N SER A 48 -2.46 0.61 -12.22
CA SER A 48 -1.60 0.74 -13.40
C SER A 48 -0.70 -0.48 -13.60
N LEU A 49 -0.24 -1.13 -12.51
CA LEU A 49 0.49 -2.40 -12.61
C LEU A 49 -0.43 -3.53 -13.09
N VAL A 50 -1.64 -3.65 -12.53
CA VAL A 50 -2.65 -4.62 -13.02
C VAL A 50 -2.92 -4.42 -14.51
N TRP A 51 -3.07 -3.17 -14.94
CA TRP A 51 -3.26 -2.85 -16.36
C TRP A 51 -2.10 -3.29 -17.23
N ALA A 52 -0.85 -3.07 -16.79
CA ALA A 52 0.34 -3.52 -17.52
C ALA A 52 0.34 -5.06 -17.70
N PHE A 53 -0.08 -5.82 -16.69
CA PHE A 53 -0.25 -7.27 -16.79
C PHE A 53 -1.36 -7.67 -17.78
N ILE A 54 -2.51 -6.98 -17.74
CA ILE A 54 -3.66 -7.25 -18.62
C ILE A 54 -3.26 -7.06 -20.09
N VAL A 55 -2.61 -5.94 -20.42
CA VAL A 55 -2.21 -5.62 -21.80
C VAL A 55 -0.90 -6.30 -22.21
N SER A 56 -0.26 -7.05 -21.31
CA SER A 56 1.03 -7.72 -21.52
C SER A 56 2.13 -6.73 -21.96
N ASP A 57 2.28 -5.63 -21.21
CA ASP A 57 3.33 -4.61 -21.45
C ASP A 57 4.70 -5.16 -21.01
N PHE A 58 5.35 -5.91 -21.89
CA PHE A 58 6.67 -6.52 -21.63
C PHE A 58 7.82 -5.51 -21.57
N SER A 59 7.55 -4.21 -21.73
CA SER A 59 8.53 -3.19 -21.41
C SER A 59 8.74 -3.04 -19.88
N VAL A 60 7.78 -3.50 -19.08
CA VAL A 60 7.90 -3.59 -17.61
C VAL A 60 8.57 -4.92 -17.28
N ALA A 61 9.71 -4.89 -16.58
CA ALA A 61 10.50 -6.07 -16.23
C ALA A 61 9.64 -7.14 -15.52
N LEU A 62 8.85 -6.72 -14.54
CA LEU A 62 7.98 -7.59 -13.77
C LEU A 62 6.95 -8.35 -14.64
N VAL A 63 6.39 -7.68 -15.64
CA VAL A 63 5.43 -8.29 -16.59
C VAL A 63 6.14 -9.29 -17.50
N ALA A 64 7.32 -8.94 -18.01
CA ALA A 64 8.12 -9.83 -18.87
C ALA A 64 8.55 -11.11 -18.13
N GLU A 65 8.88 -11.01 -16.86
CA GLU A 65 9.32 -12.15 -16.04
C GLU A 65 8.17 -13.05 -15.60
N HIS A 66 6.97 -12.50 -15.34
CA HIS A 66 5.89 -13.22 -14.67
C HIS A 66 4.59 -13.31 -15.48
N SER A 67 4.57 -12.90 -16.76
CA SER A 67 3.41 -13.02 -17.63
C SER A 67 3.78 -13.58 -19.01
N HIS A 68 2.77 -13.94 -19.79
CA HIS A 68 2.89 -14.42 -21.17
C HIS A 68 1.63 -14.02 -21.94
N SER A 69 1.76 -13.77 -23.25
CA SER A 69 0.62 -13.32 -24.08
C SER A 69 -0.55 -14.32 -24.08
N SER A 70 -0.26 -15.63 -24.11
CA SER A 70 -1.25 -16.72 -24.16
C SER A 70 -1.89 -17.07 -22.80
N LYS A 71 -1.50 -16.40 -21.67
CA LYS A 71 -2.07 -16.71 -20.36
C LYS A 71 -3.55 -16.35 -20.28
N PRO A 72 -4.38 -17.19 -19.59
CA PRO A 72 -5.74 -16.80 -19.23
C PRO A 72 -5.77 -15.50 -18.39
N MET A 73 -6.77 -14.66 -18.64
CA MET A 73 -6.87 -13.32 -18.04
C MET A 73 -6.79 -13.35 -16.51
N ILE A 74 -7.41 -14.35 -15.87
CA ILE A 74 -7.37 -14.48 -14.42
C ILE A 74 -5.95 -14.61 -13.88
N TYR A 75 -5.08 -15.34 -14.57
CA TYR A 75 -3.68 -15.54 -14.18
C TYR A 75 -2.78 -14.39 -14.64
N LYS A 76 -3.18 -13.59 -15.63
CA LYS A 76 -2.55 -12.29 -15.90
C LYS A 76 -2.78 -11.36 -14.72
N ILE A 77 -4.03 -11.21 -14.26
CA ILE A 77 -4.38 -10.35 -13.13
C ILE A 77 -3.69 -10.83 -11.85
N SER A 78 -3.78 -12.12 -11.51
CA SER A 78 -3.12 -12.64 -10.30
C SER A 78 -1.60 -12.64 -10.39
N GLY A 79 -1.03 -12.62 -11.57
CA GLY A 79 0.39 -12.42 -11.80
C GLY A 79 0.91 -11.10 -11.22
N THR A 80 0.05 -10.10 -11.09
CA THR A 80 0.40 -8.81 -10.45
C THR A 80 0.94 -9.00 -9.03
N TRP A 81 0.37 -9.91 -8.25
CA TRP A 81 0.80 -10.22 -6.87
C TRP A 81 1.44 -11.60 -6.73
N GLY A 82 1.63 -12.32 -7.82
CA GLY A 82 2.31 -13.62 -7.84
C GLY A 82 3.84 -13.52 -7.80
N ASN A 83 4.39 -12.40 -7.43
CA ASN A 83 5.82 -12.08 -7.36
C ASN A 83 6.10 -11.18 -6.16
N HIS A 84 7.37 -10.93 -5.85
CA HIS A 84 7.78 -10.17 -4.68
C HIS A 84 7.35 -8.70 -4.75
N GLU A 85 7.65 -8.01 -5.83
CA GLU A 85 7.45 -6.57 -6.01
C GLU A 85 5.96 -6.20 -6.04
N GLY A 86 5.18 -6.96 -6.80
CA GLY A 86 3.74 -6.74 -6.92
C GLY A 86 2.98 -7.10 -5.65
N SER A 87 3.40 -8.17 -4.94
CA SER A 87 2.82 -8.53 -3.65
C SER A 87 3.14 -7.49 -2.58
N LEU A 88 4.35 -6.90 -2.59
CA LEU A 88 4.71 -5.80 -1.72
C LEU A 88 3.83 -4.57 -1.98
N LEU A 89 3.60 -4.22 -3.24
CA LEU A 89 2.72 -3.10 -3.60
C LEU A 89 1.28 -3.35 -3.14
N MET A 90 0.77 -4.59 -3.26
CA MET A 90 -0.55 -4.96 -2.75
C MET A 90 -0.61 -4.86 -1.22
N TRP A 91 0.44 -5.24 -0.52
CA TRP A 91 0.55 -5.10 0.93
C TRP A 91 0.45 -3.62 1.35
N ILE A 92 1.18 -2.73 0.66
CA ILE A 92 1.12 -1.26 0.86
C ILE A 92 -0.28 -0.73 0.56
N LEU A 93 -0.95 -1.23 -0.48
CA LEU A 93 -2.31 -0.86 -0.81
C LEU A 93 -3.29 -1.17 0.33
N ILE A 94 -3.24 -2.39 0.86
CA ILE A 94 -4.12 -2.82 1.95
C ILE A 94 -3.84 -1.99 3.21
N LEU A 95 -2.56 -1.74 3.54
CA LEU A 95 -2.17 -0.86 4.64
C LEU A 95 -2.78 0.55 4.49
N SER A 96 -2.70 1.12 3.29
CA SER A 96 -3.23 2.46 2.99
C SER A 96 -4.76 2.50 3.04
N ILE A 97 -5.45 1.43 2.62
CA ILE A 97 -6.91 1.29 2.73
C ILE A 97 -7.36 1.28 4.19
N PHE A 98 -6.68 0.55 5.08
CA PHE A 98 -6.99 0.58 6.51
C PHE A 98 -6.82 1.99 7.11
N GLY A 99 -5.75 2.70 6.74
CA GLY A 99 -5.54 4.10 7.14
C GLY A 99 -6.65 5.03 6.63
N ALA A 100 -7.01 4.91 5.35
CA ALA A 100 -8.10 5.69 4.75
C ALA A 100 -9.46 5.35 5.41
N GLY A 101 -9.73 4.09 5.70
CA GLY A 101 -10.91 3.66 6.44
C GLY A 101 -11.01 4.34 7.80
N LEU A 102 -9.91 4.36 8.56
CA LEU A 102 -9.87 5.08 9.84
C LEU A 102 -10.08 6.59 9.65
N ALA A 103 -9.48 7.21 8.62
CA ALA A 103 -9.65 8.64 8.35
C ALA A 103 -11.12 9.01 8.08
N LEU A 104 -11.88 8.11 7.45
CA LEU A 104 -13.29 8.28 7.10
C LEU A 104 -14.25 7.95 8.25
N THR A 105 -13.82 7.21 9.28
CA THR A 105 -14.70 6.88 10.41
C THR A 105 -15.22 8.14 11.09
N GLN A 106 -16.49 8.10 11.49
CA GLN A 106 -17.13 9.26 12.12
C GLN A 106 -16.65 9.49 13.56
N LYS A 107 -17.06 10.59 14.14
CA LYS A 107 -16.64 11.32 15.35
C LYS A 107 -16.57 10.54 16.68
N THR A 108 -16.26 9.26 16.66
CA THR A 108 -16.17 8.42 17.87
C THR A 108 -14.92 8.66 18.71
N MET A 109 -13.89 9.31 18.13
CA MET A 109 -12.66 9.61 18.84
C MET A 109 -12.14 11.03 18.54
N PRO A 110 -11.33 11.63 19.45
CA PRO A 110 -10.70 12.93 19.22
C PRO A 110 -9.84 12.95 17.95
N ILE A 111 -9.89 14.05 17.20
CA ILE A 111 -9.13 14.19 15.95
C ILE A 111 -7.62 14.10 16.16
N SER A 112 -7.11 14.54 17.30
CA SER A 112 -5.70 14.42 17.69
C SER A 112 -5.26 12.97 17.82
N GLN A 113 -6.06 12.14 18.51
CA GLN A 113 -5.78 10.72 18.67
C GLN A 113 -5.84 10.00 17.31
N LYS A 114 -6.87 10.28 16.50
CA LYS A 114 -6.99 9.73 15.15
C LYS A 114 -5.79 10.07 14.28
N SER A 115 -5.34 11.33 14.30
CA SER A 115 -4.18 11.75 13.51
C SER A 115 -2.88 11.11 14.00
N LEU A 116 -2.73 10.84 15.30
CA LEU A 116 -1.57 10.15 15.84
C LEU A 116 -1.54 8.68 15.37
N ILE A 117 -2.68 7.97 15.43
CA ILE A 117 -2.79 6.60 14.89
C ILE A 117 -2.45 6.57 13.41
N LEU A 118 -2.97 7.52 12.63
CA LEU A 118 -2.65 7.64 11.21
C LEU A 118 -1.17 7.99 10.98
N GLY A 119 -0.56 8.76 11.87
CA GLY A 119 0.87 9.06 11.84
C GLY A 119 1.72 7.80 12.01
N ILE A 120 1.35 6.91 12.94
CA ILE A 120 2.03 5.63 13.15
C ILE A 120 1.86 4.73 11.92
N GLN A 121 0.64 4.66 11.35
CA GLN A 121 0.40 3.99 10.07
C GLN A 121 1.27 4.59 8.94
N GLY A 122 1.40 5.93 8.91
CA GLY A 122 2.25 6.64 7.97
C GLY A 122 3.73 6.26 8.10
N SER A 123 4.24 6.05 9.33
CA SER A 123 5.63 5.61 9.53
C SER A 123 5.87 4.21 8.95
N ILE A 124 4.95 3.27 9.18
CA ILE A 124 5.01 1.92 8.61
C ILE A 124 4.93 2.01 7.07
N GLY A 125 3.94 2.75 6.55
CA GLY A 125 3.74 2.93 5.12
C GLY A 125 4.95 3.57 4.43
N SER A 126 5.59 4.56 5.06
CA SER A 126 6.79 5.22 4.51
C SER A 126 7.97 4.26 4.41
N ALA A 127 8.18 3.38 5.39
CA ALA A 127 9.24 2.37 5.35
C ALA A 127 9.02 1.39 4.19
N PHE A 128 7.80 0.88 4.01
CA PHE A 128 7.47 -0.03 2.92
C PHE A 128 7.49 0.65 1.55
N LEU A 129 7.02 1.90 1.44
CA LEU A 129 7.10 2.67 0.20
C LEU A 129 8.55 3.00 -0.18
N ALA A 130 9.41 3.30 0.80
CA ALA A 130 10.85 3.48 0.56
C ALA A 130 11.46 2.18 0.03
N PHE A 131 11.19 1.04 0.67
CA PHE A 131 11.67 -0.26 0.22
C PHE A 131 11.18 -0.57 -1.21
N CYS A 132 9.89 -0.35 -1.48
CA CYS A 132 9.29 -0.54 -2.80
C CYS A 132 9.93 0.36 -3.87
N LEU A 133 10.25 1.61 -3.56
CA LEU A 133 10.82 2.55 -4.53
C LEU A 133 12.31 2.31 -4.81
N PHE A 134 13.09 1.98 -3.77
CA PHE A 134 14.55 1.96 -3.88
C PHE A 134 15.14 0.56 -4.04
N THR A 135 14.40 -0.49 -3.65
CA THR A 135 14.92 -1.87 -3.65
C THR A 135 14.10 -2.81 -4.53
N SER A 136 12.78 -2.64 -4.58
CA SER A 136 11.85 -3.58 -5.23
C SER A 136 10.82 -2.85 -6.08
N ASN A 137 11.29 -2.09 -7.08
CA ASN A 137 10.43 -1.25 -7.91
C ASN A 137 9.63 -2.06 -8.94
N PRO A 138 8.29 -2.19 -8.79
CA PRO A 138 7.46 -2.99 -9.70
C PRO A 138 7.31 -2.37 -11.09
N PHE A 139 7.79 -1.12 -11.29
CA PHE A 139 7.71 -0.38 -12.56
C PHE A 139 9.05 -0.24 -13.26
N GLU A 140 10.03 -1.09 -12.92
CA GLU A 140 11.32 -1.11 -13.61
C GLU A 140 11.11 -1.43 -15.09
N ARG A 141 11.82 -0.68 -15.97
CA ARG A 141 11.70 -0.82 -17.42
C ARG A 141 12.91 -1.51 -18.00
N LEU A 142 12.66 -2.44 -18.91
CA LEU A 142 13.69 -3.13 -19.67
C LEU A 142 14.21 -2.28 -20.84
N SER A 143 15.52 -2.24 -21.02
CA SER A 143 16.15 -1.62 -22.19
C SER A 143 15.91 -2.43 -23.46
N ASN A 144 15.93 -3.78 -23.35
CA ASN A 144 15.62 -4.70 -24.42
C ASN A 144 14.29 -5.39 -24.13
N ILE A 145 13.27 -5.02 -24.88
CA ILE A 145 11.91 -5.55 -24.70
C ILE A 145 11.83 -6.92 -25.38
N PRO A 146 11.52 -8.01 -24.67
CA PRO A 146 11.33 -9.32 -25.29
C PRO A 146 10.04 -9.36 -26.12
N LEU A 147 9.99 -10.26 -27.11
CA LEU A 147 8.80 -10.47 -27.95
C LEU A 147 7.62 -11.03 -27.17
N ASP A 148 7.89 -11.83 -26.14
CA ASP A 148 6.90 -12.37 -25.20
C ASP A 148 7.55 -12.56 -23.82
N GLY A 149 6.74 -12.79 -22.78
CA GLY A 149 7.23 -12.97 -21.42
C GLY A 149 7.52 -14.43 -21.06
N ASN A 150 8.25 -14.62 -19.95
CA ASN A 150 8.68 -15.93 -19.45
C ASN A 150 7.54 -16.79 -18.87
N GLY A 151 6.40 -16.17 -18.57
CA GLY A 151 5.26 -16.83 -17.96
C GLY A 151 5.30 -16.88 -16.43
N LEU A 152 4.14 -17.12 -15.84
CA LEU A 152 4.00 -17.34 -14.39
C LEU A 152 4.34 -18.81 -14.08
N ASN A 153 4.98 -19.05 -12.94
CA ASN A 153 5.21 -20.41 -12.45
C ASN A 153 3.90 -21.24 -12.52
N PRO A 154 3.89 -22.41 -13.17
CA PRO A 154 2.68 -23.24 -13.31
C PRO A 154 1.98 -23.55 -11.99
N VAL A 155 2.73 -23.70 -10.88
CA VAL A 155 2.18 -23.92 -9.53
C VAL A 155 1.30 -22.74 -9.07
N LEU A 156 1.59 -21.51 -9.51
CA LEU A 156 0.81 -20.31 -9.19
C LEU A 156 -0.42 -20.14 -10.08
N GLN A 157 -0.62 -21.00 -11.07
CA GLN A 157 -1.79 -21.00 -11.95
C GLN A 157 -2.92 -21.86 -11.38
N ASP A 158 -3.26 -21.60 -10.11
CA ASP A 158 -4.36 -22.20 -9.36
C ASP A 158 -5.22 -21.10 -8.77
N ILE A 159 -6.54 -21.27 -8.79
CA ILE A 159 -7.48 -20.23 -8.30
C ILE A 159 -7.33 -20.02 -6.78
N GLY A 160 -7.07 -21.10 -6.03
CA GLY A 160 -6.83 -21.01 -4.60
C GLY A 160 -5.59 -20.15 -4.30
N LEU A 161 -4.48 -20.41 -5.03
CA LEU A 161 -3.25 -19.64 -4.90
C LEU A 161 -3.37 -18.21 -5.45
N ALA A 162 -4.26 -17.96 -6.41
CA ALA A 162 -4.53 -16.60 -6.88
C ALA A 162 -5.26 -15.76 -5.82
N LEU A 163 -6.21 -16.34 -5.07
CA LEU A 163 -7.04 -15.63 -4.09
C LEU A 163 -6.44 -15.61 -2.68
N HIS A 164 -5.56 -16.57 -2.35
CA HIS A 164 -4.98 -16.69 -1.01
C HIS A 164 -4.18 -15.46 -0.56
N PRO A 165 -3.23 -14.90 -1.35
CA PRO A 165 -2.43 -13.76 -0.91
C PRO A 165 -3.27 -12.51 -0.57
N PRO A 166 -4.24 -12.06 -1.40
CA PRO A 166 -5.07 -10.93 -1.06
C PRO A 166 -5.85 -11.11 0.25
N THR A 167 -6.43 -12.29 0.48
CA THR A 167 -7.20 -12.58 1.70
C THR A 167 -6.30 -12.64 2.93
N LEU A 168 -5.13 -13.27 2.81
CA LEU A 168 -4.14 -13.33 3.86
C LEU A 168 -3.66 -11.92 4.25
N TYR A 169 -3.39 -11.06 3.28
CA TYR A 169 -2.92 -9.70 3.53
C TYR A 169 -3.96 -8.84 4.24
N VAL A 170 -5.23 -8.95 3.87
CA VAL A 170 -6.32 -8.28 4.62
C VAL A 170 -6.30 -8.70 6.09
N GLY A 171 -6.10 -9.98 6.38
CA GLY A 171 -6.03 -10.49 7.74
C GLY A 171 -4.87 -9.91 8.54
N TYR A 172 -3.63 -10.20 8.14
CA TYR A 172 -2.49 -9.84 8.99
C TYR A 172 -2.03 -8.37 8.85
N VAL A 173 -2.19 -7.74 7.69
CA VAL A 173 -1.90 -6.31 7.55
C VAL A 173 -2.88 -5.47 8.38
N GLY A 174 -4.12 -5.94 8.55
CA GLY A 174 -5.09 -5.33 9.44
C GLY A 174 -4.62 -5.21 10.88
N LEU A 175 -3.74 -6.11 11.36
CA LEU A 175 -3.12 -6.02 12.68
C LEU A 175 -2.22 -4.79 12.85
N SER A 176 -1.69 -4.21 11.76
CA SER A 176 -0.94 -2.96 11.81
C SER A 176 -1.76 -1.80 12.37
N LEU A 177 -3.07 -1.81 12.08
CA LEU A 177 -3.98 -0.80 12.63
C LEU A 177 -4.16 -0.98 14.15
N ALA A 178 -4.36 -2.22 14.61
CA ALA A 178 -4.43 -2.53 16.05
C ALA A 178 -3.12 -2.14 16.78
N PHE A 179 -1.98 -2.43 16.17
CA PHE A 179 -0.67 -1.98 16.66
C PHE A 179 -0.60 -0.45 16.77
N SER A 180 -1.06 0.27 15.74
CA SER A 180 -1.05 1.74 15.72
C SER A 180 -1.95 2.34 16.80
N PHE A 181 -3.11 1.71 17.08
CA PHE A 181 -3.97 2.08 18.21
C PHE A 181 -3.26 1.88 19.55
N ALA A 182 -2.62 0.73 19.76
CA ALA A 182 -1.89 0.44 20.99
C ALA A 182 -0.74 1.42 21.24
N VAL A 183 0.06 1.71 20.21
CA VAL A 183 1.16 2.68 20.30
C VAL A 183 0.63 4.09 20.59
N ALA A 184 -0.44 4.52 19.91
CA ALA A 184 -1.05 5.82 20.16
C ALA A 184 -1.58 5.92 21.59
N ALA A 185 -2.24 4.88 22.14
CA ALA A 185 -2.72 4.84 23.51
C ALA A 185 -1.57 4.95 24.52
N LEU A 186 -0.48 4.24 24.29
CA LEU A 186 0.73 4.32 25.11
C LEU A 186 1.35 5.73 25.10
N LEU A 187 1.47 6.36 23.93
CA LEU A 187 2.05 7.69 23.79
C LEU A 187 1.19 8.78 24.41
N THR A 188 -0.13 8.63 24.43
CA THR A 188 -1.06 9.62 25.00
C THR A 188 -1.50 9.30 26.42
N ASN A 189 -1.08 8.15 26.95
CA ASN A 189 -1.49 7.63 28.26
C ASN A 189 -3.03 7.56 28.43
N THR A 190 -3.73 7.37 27.30
CA THR A 190 -5.18 7.24 27.27
C THR A 190 -5.54 5.75 27.13
N PHE A 191 -5.78 5.12 28.27
CA PHE A 191 -6.36 3.78 28.32
C PHE A 191 -7.86 3.97 28.48
N ASP A 192 -8.66 3.55 27.48
CA ASP A 192 -10.12 3.63 27.58
C ASP A 192 -10.62 2.84 28.79
N LYS A 193 -11.56 3.49 29.50
CA LYS A 193 -12.36 2.86 30.54
C LYS A 193 -13.55 2.14 29.93
#